data_6a03dc8a75dd29e19af660b43bab361e
#
_entry.id   6a03dc8a75dd29e19af660b43bab361e
#
_cell.length_a   1.000
_cell.length_b   1.000
_cell.length_c   1.000
_cell.angle_alpha   90.00
_cell.angle_beta   90.00
_cell.angle_gamma   90.00
#
_symmetry.space_group_name_H-M   'P 1'
#
loop_
_entity.id
_entity.type
_entity.pdbx_description
1 polymer ?
#
loop_
_entity_poly.entity_id
_entity_poly.type
_entity_poly.pdbx_seq_one_letter_code
_entity_poly.pdbx_strand_id
1 'polypeptide(L)'
;IDLADDMKDWDNLKPEEKHFLKHVLAFFAASDGILNENLVVNFANEVQWAEARCFYGFQIMMENIHAETYSLLIDTYIKDTDEKNHLFKALETVPSVKKKGTWALRWLSTKRGSFSERLVAFAAVEGIFFSGSFCAIFWLKKRGIMPGLTFSNELISRDEGLHCDFACMLHRKLEKPTPENIIHLSLIHI
;
A
#
# COMPACT_ATOMS: atom_id res chain seq x y z
N ILE A 1 9.20 -4.58 15.96
CA ILE A 1 7.78 -4.59 16.35
C ILE A 1 7.58 -5.83 17.21
N ASP A 2 7.00 -5.65 18.40
CA ASP A 2 6.62 -6.76 19.27
C ASP A 2 5.15 -7.10 19.03
N LEU A 3 4.88 -8.34 18.63
CA LEU A 3 3.53 -8.85 18.34
C LEU A 3 3.01 -9.82 19.41
N ALA A 4 3.78 -10.05 20.50
CA ALA A 4 3.42 -11.03 21.51
C ALA A 4 2.11 -10.68 22.23
N ASP A 5 1.89 -9.40 22.52
CA ASP A 5 0.66 -8.94 23.16
C ASP A 5 -0.55 -8.95 22.22
N ASP A 6 -0.33 -8.84 20.92
CA ASP A 6 -1.41 -8.86 19.92
C ASP A 6 -2.15 -10.21 19.89
N MET A 7 -1.47 -11.32 20.21
CA MET A 7 -2.08 -12.66 20.11
C MET A 7 -3.25 -12.83 21.07
N LYS A 8 -3.19 -12.23 22.27
CA LYS A 8 -4.30 -12.26 23.23
C LYS A 8 -5.53 -11.55 22.69
N ASP A 9 -5.30 -10.39 22.06
CA ASP A 9 -6.37 -9.60 21.46
C ASP A 9 -6.91 -10.29 20.22
N TRP A 10 -6.02 -10.81 19.37
CA TRP A 10 -6.39 -11.56 18.17
C TRP A 10 -7.32 -12.74 18.50
N ASP A 11 -7.01 -13.53 19.50
CA ASP A 11 -7.82 -14.69 19.88
C ASP A 11 -9.24 -14.29 20.33
N ASN A 12 -9.37 -13.10 20.92
CA ASN A 12 -10.64 -12.54 21.41
C ASN A 12 -11.45 -11.79 20.35
N LEU A 13 -10.88 -11.51 19.16
CA LEU A 13 -11.63 -10.88 18.05
C LEU A 13 -12.73 -11.83 17.55
N LYS A 14 -13.84 -11.22 17.11
CA LYS A 14 -14.93 -11.95 16.48
C LYS A 14 -14.48 -12.53 15.12
N PRO A 15 -15.07 -13.63 14.67
CA PRO A 15 -14.72 -14.24 13.37
C PRO A 15 -14.77 -13.24 12.20
N GLU A 16 -15.75 -12.34 12.17
CA GLU A 16 -15.93 -11.33 11.14
C GLU A 16 -14.83 -10.27 11.17
N GLU A 17 -14.38 -9.89 12.37
CA GLU A 17 -13.27 -8.96 12.56
C GLU A 17 -11.96 -9.59 12.07
N LYS A 18 -11.70 -10.85 12.44
CA LYS A 18 -10.54 -11.61 11.94
C LYS A 18 -10.56 -11.72 10.43
N HIS A 19 -11.71 -12.10 9.86
CA HIS A 19 -11.88 -12.22 8.42
C HIS A 19 -11.55 -10.89 7.71
N PHE A 20 -12.11 -9.80 8.19
CA PHE A 20 -11.87 -8.46 7.64
C PHE A 20 -10.39 -8.06 7.72
N LEU A 21 -9.77 -8.21 8.89
CA LEU A 21 -8.36 -7.85 9.09
C LEU A 21 -7.40 -8.69 8.25
N LYS A 22 -7.65 -9.99 8.12
CA LYS A 22 -6.88 -10.87 7.22
C LYS A 22 -6.86 -10.33 5.78
N HIS A 23 -8.00 -9.86 5.29
CA HIS A 23 -8.11 -9.31 3.94
C HIS A 23 -7.50 -7.91 3.80
N VAL A 24 -7.52 -7.10 4.86
CA VAL A 24 -6.80 -5.83 4.91
C VAL A 24 -5.29 -6.06 4.83
N LEU A 25 -4.75 -6.98 5.60
CA LEU A 25 -3.32 -7.32 5.57
C LEU A 25 -2.91 -7.93 4.21
N ALA A 26 -3.74 -8.81 3.66
CA ALA A 26 -3.51 -9.39 2.34
C ALA A 26 -3.53 -8.34 1.22
N PHE A 27 -4.39 -7.32 1.34
CA PHE A 27 -4.41 -6.20 0.40
C PHE A 27 -3.12 -5.39 0.44
N PHE A 28 -2.61 -5.05 1.62
CA PHE A 28 -1.34 -4.36 1.77
C PHE A 28 -0.19 -5.18 1.21
N ALA A 29 -0.02 -6.42 1.65
CA ALA A 29 1.05 -7.31 1.19
C ALA A 29 1.08 -7.49 -0.34
N ALA A 30 -0.10 -7.55 -0.97
CA ALA A 30 -0.21 -7.67 -2.42
C ALA A 30 0.10 -6.35 -3.15
N SER A 31 -0.28 -5.21 -2.56
CA SER A 31 -0.11 -3.89 -3.16
C SER A 31 1.33 -3.42 -3.10
N ASP A 32 2.02 -3.62 -1.97
CA ASP A 32 3.43 -3.25 -1.79
C ASP A 32 4.34 -3.92 -2.83
N GLY A 33 4.07 -5.18 -3.17
CA GLY A 33 4.81 -5.88 -4.22
C GLY A 33 4.68 -5.20 -5.59
N ILE A 34 3.47 -4.74 -5.95
CA ILE A 34 3.22 -4.01 -7.21
C ILE A 34 3.92 -2.65 -7.20
N LEU A 35 3.81 -1.92 -6.08
CA LEU A 35 4.37 -0.58 -5.96
C LEU A 35 5.89 -0.61 -5.98
N ASN A 36 6.51 -1.52 -5.22
CA ASN A 36 7.96 -1.64 -5.13
C ASN A 36 8.59 -1.99 -6.49
N GLU A 37 8.03 -2.94 -7.22
CA GLU A 37 8.50 -3.27 -8.57
C GLU A 37 8.43 -2.05 -9.50
N ASN A 38 7.36 -1.27 -9.43
CA ASN A 38 7.17 -0.07 -10.24
C ASN A 38 8.16 1.04 -9.88
N LEU A 39 8.43 1.26 -8.60
CA LEU A 39 9.44 2.22 -8.13
C LEU A 39 10.83 1.88 -8.66
N VAL A 40 11.22 0.61 -8.53
CA VAL A 40 12.55 0.13 -8.96
C VAL A 40 12.71 0.21 -10.47
N VAL A 41 11.74 -0.30 -11.22
CA VAL A 41 11.85 -0.46 -12.68
C VAL A 41 11.58 0.85 -13.43
N ASN A 42 10.67 1.67 -12.94
CA ASN A 42 10.21 2.85 -13.66
C ASN A 42 10.69 4.16 -13.03
N PHE A 43 10.11 4.58 -11.93
CA PHE A 43 10.31 5.94 -11.43
C PHE A 43 11.76 6.27 -11.07
N ALA A 44 12.47 5.37 -10.39
CA ALA A 44 13.88 5.58 -10.03
C ALA A 44 14.79 5.74 -11.26
N ASN A 45 14.43 5.14 -12.39
CA ASN A 45 15.20 5.23 -13.63
C ASN A 45 14.80 6.44 -14.50
N GLU A 46 13.57 6.90 -14.41
CA GLU A 46 13.05 7.98 -15.25
C GLU A 46 13.37 9.38 -14.70
N VAL A 47 13.46 9.54 -13.37
CA VAL A 47 13.78 10.84 -12.77
C VAL A 47 15.25 11.20 -12.97
N GLN A 48 15.50 12.46 -13.33
CA GLN A 48 16.85 12.95 -13.60
C GLN A 48 17.44 13.79 -12.45
N TRP A 49 16.59 14.37 -11.61
CA TRP A 49 17.04 15.14 -10.45
C TRP A 49 17.64 14.21 -9.39
N ALA A 50 18.85 14.54 -8.95
CA ALA A 50 19.59 13.73 -7.97
C ALA A 50 18.80 13.56 -6.65
N GLU A 51 18.13 14.62 -6.19
CA GLU A 51 17.32 14.61 -4.99
C GLU A 51 16.12 13.70 -5.12
N ALA A 52 15.46 13.70 -6.28
CA ALA A 52 14.32 12.80 -6.54
C ALA A 52 14.77 11.33 -6.60
N ARG A 53 15.94 11.07 -7.18
CA ARG A 53 16.53 9.72 -7.19
C ARG A 53 16.89 9.24 -5.78
N CYS A 54 17.44 10.11 -4.96
CA CYS A 54 17.72 9.81 -3.54
C CYS A 54 16.43 9.46 -2.79
N PHE A 55 15.37 10.25 -2.99
CA PHE A 55 14.08 9.98 -2.37
C PHE A 55 13.51 8.63 -2.79
N TYR A 56 13.50 8.31 -4.09
CA TYR A 56 13.02 7.01 -4.55
C TYR A 56 13.85 5.84 -4.02
N GLY A 57 15.17 6.00 -3.87
CA GLY A 57 16.01 5.01 -3.21
C GLY A 57 15.60 4.76 -1.75
N PHE A 58 15.29 5.83 -1.01
CA PHE A 58 14.75 5.75 0.33
C PHE A 58 13.36 5.09 0.35
N GLN A 59 12.45 5.51 -0.53
CA GLN A 59 11.11 4.95 -0.63
C GLN A 59 11.14 3.44 -0.91
N ILE A 60 11.96 2.98 -1.86
CA ILE A 60 12.16 1.56 -2.15
C ILE A 60 12.61 0.78 -0.90
N MET A 61 13.52 1.35 -0.11
CA MET A 61 13.95 0.74 1.15
C MET A 61 12.79 0.62 2.13
N MET A 62 11.96 1.68 2.28
CA MET A 62 10.80 1.66 3.18
C MET A 62 9.74 0.67 2.73
N GLU A 63 9.44 0.58 1.42
CA GLU A 63 8.51 -0.42 0.87
C GLU A 63 8.96 -1.86 1.15
N ASN A 64 10.26 -2.14 1.13
CA ASN A 64 10.77 -3.45 1.53
C ASN A 64 10.50 -3.75 3.03
N ILE A 65 10.64 -2.74 3.90
CA ILE A 65 10.34 -2.87 5.34
C ILE A 65 8.83 -3.06 5.54
N HIS A 66 7.98 -2.35 4.79
CA HIS A 66 6.52 -2.52 4.84
C HIS A 66 6.12 -3.93 4.43
N ALA A 67 6.62 -4.42 3.29
CA ALA A 67 6.34 -5.77 2.78
C ALA A 67 6.76 -6.86 3.78
N GLU A 68 7.94 -6.73 4.38
CA GLU A 68 8.40 -7.64 5.45
C GLU A 68 7.48 -7.57 6.68
N THR A 69 7.05 -6.37 7.07
CA THR A 69 6.15 -6.17 8.20
C THR A 69 4.80 -6.83 7.96
N TYR A 70 4.16 -6.63 6.80
CA TYR A 70 2.89 -7.28 6.48
C TYR A 70 3.01 -8.79 6.39
N SER A 71 4.13 -9.29 5.86
CA SER A 71 4.41 -10.72 5.85
C SER A 71 4.53 -11.30 7.26
N LEU A 72 5.22 -10.61 8.15
CA LEU A 72 5.34 -10.99 9.57
C LEU A 72 3.98 -10.97 10.29
N LEU A 73 3.14 -9.95 10.05
CA LEU A 73 1.80 -9.85 10.63
C LEU A 73 0.91 -11.01 10.18
N ILE A 74 0.90 -11.33 8.89
CA ILE A 74 0.16 -12.47 8.34
C ILE A 74 0.66 -13.78 8.95
N ASP A 75 1.97 -13.98 9.03
CA ASP A 75 2.57 -15.21 9.58
C ASP A 75 2.30 -15.36 11.07
N THR A 76 2.23 -14.26 11.80
CA THR A 76 1.96 -14.26 13.24
C THR A 76 0.51 -14.58 13.55
N TYR A 77 -0.45 -13.94 12.87
CA TYR A 77 -1.87 -14.08 13.21
C TYR A 77 -2.54 -15.29 12.57
N ILE A 78 -2.05 -15.75 11.42
CA ILE A 78 -2.67 -16.81 10.65
C ILE A 78 -1.80 -18.06 10.73
N LYS A 79 -2.31 -19.11 11.37
CA LYS A 79 -1.54 -20.34 11.59
C LYS A 79 -1.79 -21.41 10.53
N ASP A 80 -2.96 -21.37 9.88
CA ASP A 80 -3.30 -22.29 8.81
C ASP A 80 -2.50 -21.96 7.53
N THR A 81 -1.79 -22.97 7.01
CA THR A 81 -0.89 -22.79 5.86
C THR A 81 -1.65 -22.55 4.57
N ASP A 82 -2.80 -23.19 4.39
CA ASP A 82 -3.60 -23.02 3.16
C ASP A 82 -4.26 -21.63 3.14
N GLU A 83 -4.72 -21.16 4.29
CA GLU A 83 -5.23 -19.78 4.43
C GLU A 83 -4.13 -18.76 4.19
N LYS A 84 -2.92 -18.94 4.73
CA LYS A 84 -1.77 -18.07 4.42
C LYS A 84 -1.48 -18.00 2.93
N ASN A 85 -1.38 -19.16 2.30
CA ASN A 85 -1.13 -19.24 0.85
C ASN A 85 -2.21 -18.54 0.03
N HIS A 86 -3.49 -18.67 0.45
CA HIS A 86 -4.60 -17.96 -0.16
C HIS A 86 -4.45 -16.44 -0.04
N LEU A 87 -4.06 -15.93 1.12
CA LEU A 87 -3.91 -14.50 1.38
C LEU A 87 -2.66 -13.91 0.69
N PHE A 88 -1.53 -14.62 0.66
CA PHE A 88 -0.35 -14.18 -0.11
C PHE A 88 -0.60 -14.13 -1.63
N LYS A 89 -1.59 -14.86 -2.12
CA LYS A 89 -2.06 -14.80 -3.51
C LYS A 89 -3.30 -13.91 -3.69
N ALA A 90 -3.48 -12.91 -2.84
CA ALA A 90 -4.72 -12.11 -2.80
C ALA A 90 -5.05 -11.42 -4.13
N LEU A 91 -4.07 -11.07 -4.96
CA LEU A 91 -4.30 -10.57 -6.31
C LEU A 91 -5.07 -11.56 -7.22
N GLU A 92 -4.98 -12.86 -6.95
CA GLU A 92 -5.65 -13.90 -7.71
C GLU A 92 -6.92 -14.39 -6.99
N THR A 93 -6.85 -14.50 -5.66
CA THR A 93 -7.83 -15.18 -4.81
C THR A 93 -8.91 -14.28 -4.23
N VAL A 94 -8.62 -12.97 -4.05
CA VAL A 94 -9.53 -12.01 -3.42
C VAL A 94 -10.05 -11.00 -4.45
N PRO A 95 -11.35 -11.05 -4.83
CA PRO A 95 -11.90 -10.23 -5.92
C PRO A 95 -11.71 -8.73 -5.76
N SER A 96 -11.83 -8.18 -4.54
CA SER A 96 -11.65 -6.75 -4.26
C SER A 96 -10.18 -6.33 -4.42
N VAL A 97 -9.23 -7.15 -3.96
CA VAL A 97 -7.79 -6.93 -4.13
C VAL A 97 -7.42 -7.02 -5.61
N LYS A 98 -7.94 -8.02 -6.31
CA LYS A 98 -7.73 -8.19 -7.76
C LYS A 98 -8.17 -6.97 -8.56
N LYS A 99 -9.33 -6.39 -8.26
CA LYS A 99 -9.83 -5.19 -8.95
C LYS A 99 -8.86 -4.00 -8.77
N LYS A 100 -8.46 -3.72 -7.54
CA LYS A 100 -7.52 -2.63 -7.21
C LYS A 100 -6.15 -2.89 -7.83
N GLY A 101 -5.61 -4.10 -7.70
CA GLY A 101 -4.32 -4.46 -8.28
C GLY A 101 -4.33 -4.41 -9.81
N THR A 102 -5.39 -4.85 -10.47
CA THR A 102 -5.53 -4.74 -11.92
C THR A 102 -5.58 -3.28 -12.37
N TRP A 103 -6.28 -2.41 -11.62
CA TRP A 103 -6.29 -0.97 -11.88
C TRP A 103 -4.88 -0.39 -11.75
N ALA A 104 -4.17 -0.69 -10.65
CA ALA A 104 -2.80 -0.21 -10.40
C ALA A 104 -1.84 -0.66 -11.52
N LEU A 105 -1.80 -1.94 -11.85
CA LEU A 105 -0.96 -2.48 -12.91
C LEU A 105 -1.25 -1.84 -14.28
N ARG A 106 -2.51 -1.56 -14.57
CA ARG A 106 -2.90 -0.92 -15.82
C ARG A 106 -2.37 0.51 -15.92
N TRP A 107 -2.52 1.30 -14.86
CA TRP A 107 -2.16 2.72 -14.88
C TRP A 107 -0.68 2.98 -14.65
N LEU A 108 -0.01 2.12 -13.91
CA LEU A 108 1.43 2.22 -13.66
C LEU A 108 2.28 1.69 -14.83
N SER A 109 1.66 1.07 -15.82
CA SER A 109 2.37 0.54 -17.00
C SER A 109 2.95 1.66 -17.87
N THR A 110 4.27 1.59 -18.14
CA THR A 110 4.98 2.52 -19.03
C THR A 110 4.46 2.53 -20.48
N LYS A 111 3.72 1.50 -20.85
CA LYS A 111 3.16 1.37 -22.21
C LYS A 111 1.91 2.23 -22.45
N ARG A 112 1.30 2.79 -21.40
CA ARG A 112 -0.04 3.40 -21.50
C ARG A 112 -0.13 4.87 -21.11
N GLY A 113 0.77 5.37 -20.29
CA GLY A 113 0.66 6.74 -19.79
C GLY A 113 1.99 7.47 -19.78
N SER A 114 1.92 8.79 -19.78
CA SER A 114 3.06 9.65 -19.51
C SER A 114 3.59 9.41 -18.09
N PHE A 115 4.81 9.84 -17.82
CA PHE A 115 5.36 9.83 -16.45
C PHE A 115 4.41 10.52 -15.47
N SER A 116 3.86 11.67 -15.86
CA SER A 116 2.92 12.44 -15.04
C SER A 116 1.66 11.67 -14.67
N GLU A 117 1.05 10.97 -15.64
CA GLU A 117 -0.15 10.16 -15.39
C GLU A 117 0.14 8.98 -14.48
N ARG A 118 1.27 8.30 -14.67
CA ARG A 118 1.70 7.20 -13.81
C ARG A 118 2.00 7.66 -12.39
N LEU A 119 2.60 8.84 -12.24
CA LEU A 119 2.87 9.45 -10.94
C LEU A 119 1.58 9.76 -10.17
N VAL A 120 0.55 10.28 -10.86
CA VAL A 120 -0.78 10.50 -10.26
C VAL A 120 -1.44 9.18 -9.87
N ALA A 121 -1.36 8.16 -10.72
CA ALA A 121 -1.91 6.84 -10.41
C ALA A 121 -1.22 6.21 -9.18
N PHE A 122 0.08 6.38 -9.08
CA PHE A 122 0.86 5.94 -7.92
C PHE A 122 0.40 6.64 -6.63
N ALA A 123 0.29 7.99 -6.66
CA ALA A 123 -0.24 8.76 -5.53
C ALA A 123 -1.68 8.35 -5.17
N ALA A 124 -2.51 7.96 -6.13
CA ALA A 124 -3.87 7.47 -5.86
C ALA A 124 -3.87 6.11 -5.15
N VAL A 125 -2.94 5.22 -5.45
CA VAL A 125 -2.81 3.94 -4.74
C VAL A 125 -2.41 4.18 -3.30
N GLU A 126 -1.34 4.90 -3.06
CA GLU A 126 -0.81 5.16 -1.71
C GLU A 126 -1.74 6.06 -0.88
N GLY A 127 -2.28 7.13 -1.47
CA GLY A 127 -3.11 8.10 -0.75
C GLY A 127 -4.58 7.73 -0.64
N ILE A 128 -5.17 7.04 -1.64
CA ILE A 128 -6.61 6.75 -1.68
C ILE A 128 -6.90 5.28 -1.37
N PHE A 129 -6.26 4.34 -2.09
CA PHE A 129 -6.58 2.93 -1.92
C PHE A 129 -6.22 2.41 -0.53
N PHE A 130 -5.14 2.92 0.07
CA PHE A 130 -4.68 2.52 1.40
C PHE A 130 -5.46 3.16 2.53
N SER A 131 -6.05 4.34 2.32
CA SER A 131 -6.67 5.15 3.38
C SER A 131 -7.72 4.40 4.20
N GLY A 132 -8.62 3.67 3.55
CA GLY A 132 -9.66 2.89 4.22
C GLY A 132 -9.09 1.74 5.06
N SER A 133 -8.03 1.10 4.59
CA SER A 133 -7.34 0.02 5.28
C SER A 133 -6.59 0.52 6.52
N PHE A 134 -5.89 1.65 6.42
CA PHE A 134 -5.28 2.31 7.57
C PHE A 134 -6.33 2.71 8.61
N CYS A 135 -7.44 3.28 8.15
CA CYS A 135 -8.55 3.69 9.03
C CYS A 135 -9.12 2.50 9.82
N ALA A 136 -9.26 1.34 9.19
CA ALA A 136 -9.72 0.12 9.83
C ALA A 136 -8.78 -0.34 10.96
N ILE A 137 -7.47 -0.26 10.76
CA ILE A 137 -6.49 -0.60 11.80
C ILE A 137 -6.46 0.48 12.89
N PHE A 138 -6.57 1.77 12.54
CA PHE A 138 -6.70 2.84 13.54
C PHE A 138 -7.96 2.70 14.41
N TRP A 139 -9.03 2.09 13.89
CA TRP A 139 -10.19 1.76 14.70
C TRP A 139 -9.85 0.75 15.82
N LEU A 140 -8.96 -0.22 15.58
CA LEU A 140 -8.45 -1.11 16.63
C LEU A 140 -7.65 -0.31 17.69
N LYS A 141 -6.81 0.63 17.26
CA LYS A 141 -6.09 1.53 18.17
C LYS A 141 -7.02 2.30 19.07
N LYS A 142 -8.14 2.81 18.54
CA LYS A 142 -9.18 3.50 19.33
C LYS A 142 -9.82 2.58 20.37
N ARG A 143 -9.85 1.28 20.13
CA ARG A 143 -10.34 0.26 21.08
C ARG A 143 -9.28 -0.14 22.10
N GLY A 144 -8.03 0.25 21.95
CA GLY A 144 -6.91 -0.10 22.82
C GLY A 144 -6.46 -1.55 22.69
N ILE A 145 -6.61 -2.16 21.52
CA ILE A 145 -6.27 -3.56 21.24
C ILE A 145 -5.30 -3.66 20.08
N MET A 146 -4.60 -4.79 19.97
CA MET A 146 -3.62 -5.10 18.93
C MET A 146 -2.48 -4.06 18.86
N PRO A 147 -1.72 -3.84 19.96
CA PRO A 147 -0.73 -2.76 20.04
C PRO A 147 0.37 -2.85 18.99
N GLY A 148 0.85 -4.03 18.66
CA GLY A 148 1.89 -4.22 17.64
C GLY A 148 1.40 -3.90 16.24
N LEU A 149 0.21 -4.39 15.85
CA LEU A 149 -0.44 -4.07 14.58
C LEU A 149 -0.71 -2.57 14.46
N THR A 150 -1.28 -1.96 15.49
CA THR A 150 -1.65 -0.54 15.45
C THR A 150 -0.44 0.38 15.46
N PHE A 151 0.65 0.00 16.12
CA PHE A 151 1.92 0.71 16.07
C PHE A 151 2.56 0.64 14.69
N SER A 152 2.61 -0.55 14.06
CA SER A 152 3.07 -0.70 12.68
C SER A 152 2.27 0.19 11.73
N ASN A 153 0.95 0.17 11.85
CA ASN A 153 0.05 0.98 11.04
C ASN A 153 0.32 2.48 11.17
N GLU A 154 0.66 2.94 12.37
CA GLU A 154 1.01 4.35 12.62
C GLU A 154 2.29 4.75 11.89
N LEU A 155 3.31 3.89 11.90
CA LEU A 155 4.58 4.15 11.22
C LEU A 155 4.38 4.10 9.70
N ILE A 156 3.79 3.04 9.19
CA ILE A 156 3.59 2.82 7.75
C ILE A 156 2.69 3.92 7.17
N SER A 157 1.58 4.26 7.81
CA SER A 157 0.69 5.31 7.29
C SER A 157 1.35 6.70 7.22
N ARG A 158 2.35 6.98 8.05
CA ARG A 158 3.16 8.21 7.93
C ARG A 158 4.10 8.15 6.73
N ASP A 159 4.71 7.01 6.50
CA ASP A 159 5.59 6.81 5.35
C ASP A 159 4.80 6.95 4.04
N GLU A 160 3.63 6.34 3.96
CA GLU A 160 2.74 6.46 2.78
C GLU A 160 2.26 7.91 2.58
N GLY A 161 1.98 8.63 3.65
CA GLY A 161 1.68 10.07 3.59
C GLY A 161 2.84 10.86 2.98
N LEU A 162 4.08 10.58 3.37
CA LEU A 162 5.27 11.21 2.82
C LEU A 162 5.48 10.84 1.34
N HIS A 163 5.25 9.59 0.97
CA HIS A 163 5.36 9.12 -0.41
C HIS A 163 4.34 9.84 -1.31
N CYS A 164 3.10 9.94 -0.86
CA CYS A 164 2.03 10.66 -1.56
C CYS A 164 2.36 12.16 -1.71
N ASP A 165 2.82 12.80 -0.65
CA ASP A 165 3.23 14.22 -0.66
C ASP A 165 4.39 14.47 -1.64
N PHE A 166 5.37 13.57 -1.67
CA PHE A 166 6.47 13.64 -2.62
C PHE A 166 5.97 13.52 -4.07
N ALA A 167 5.10 12.56 -4.35
CA ALA A 167 4.52 12.39 -5.68
C ALA A 167 3.74 13.63 -6.12
N CYS A 168 2.95 14.22 -5.24
CA CYS A 168 2.22 15.46 -5.50
C CYS A 168 3.17 16.66 -5.72
N MET A 169 4.23 16.77 -4.92
CA MET A 169 5.25 17.82 -5.08
C MET A 169 5.98 17.67 -6.42
N LEU A 170 6.41 16.46 -6.75
CA LEU A 170 7.10 16.18 -8.01
C LEU A 170 6.20 16.47 -9.22
N HIS A 171 4.92 16.06 -9.16
CA HIS A 171 3.95 16.35 -10.22
C HIS A 171 3.82 17.86 -10.52
N ARG A 172 3.77 18.71 -9.48
CA ARG A 172 3.71 20.18 -9.64
C ARG A 172 4.96 20.78 -10.27
N LYS A 173 6.09 20.08 -10.23
CA LYS A 173 7.37 20.51 -10.80
C LYS A 173 7.62 20.01 -12.21
N LEU A 174 6.76 19.17 -12.76
CA LEU A 174 6.87 18.70 -14.14
C LEU A 174 6.58 19.85 -15.13
N GLU A 175 7.29 19.87 -16.24
CA GLU A 175 7.01 20.81 -17.34
C GLU A 175 5.61 20.62 -17.94
N LYS A 176 5.15 19.38 -17.96
CA LYS A 176 3.82 18.98 -18.49
C LYS A 176 3.09 18.10 -17.47
N PRO A 177 2.54 18.70 -16.40
CA PRO A 177 1.75 17.95 -15.44
C PRO A 177 0.43 17.48 -16.09
N THR A 178 -0.10 16.37 -15.59
CA THR A 178 -1.42 15.87 -16.01
C THR A 178 -2.50 16.89 -15.66
N PRO A 179 -3.35 17.29 -16.59
CA PRO A 179 -4.43 18.24 -16.34
C PRO A 179 -5.42 17.72 -15.29
N GLU A 180 -5.92 18.62 -14.45
CA GLU A 180 -6.80 18.29 -13.32
C GLU A 180 -8.08 17.54 -13.75
N ASN A 181 -8.66 17.89 -14.88
CA ASN A 181 -9.83 17.21 -15.43
C ASN A 181 -9.55 15.74 -15.79
N ILE A 182 -8.35 15.42 -16.23
CA ILE A 182 -7.95 14.03 -16.52
C ILE A 182 -7.77 13.25 -15.21
N ILE A 183 -7.17 13.88 -14.20
CA ILE A 183 -7.04 13.29 -12.85
C ILE A 183 -8.43 12.98 -12.29
N HIS A 184 -9.35 13.92 -12.37
CA HIS A 184 -10.72 13.78 -11.89
C HIS A 184 -11.46 12.63 -12.56
N LEU A 185 -11.38 12.54 -13.89
CA LEU A 185 -11.98 11.45 -14.65
C LEU A 185 -11.40 10.08 -14.30
N SER A 186 -10.10 10.00 -13.98
CA SER A 186 -9.47 8.76 -13.58
C SER A 186 -9.99 8.29 -12.20
N LEU A 187 -10.17 9.23 -11.27
CA LEU A 187 -10.57 8.92 -9.89
C LEU A 187 -12.05 8.51 -9.76
N ILE A 188 -12.96 9.04 -10.59
CA ILE A 188 -14.38 8.65 -10.53
C ILE A 188 -14.65 7.21 -11.04
N HIS A 189 -13.65 6.57 -11.65
CA HIS A 189 -13.76 5.18 -12.13
C HIS A 189 -13.03 4.16 -11.22
N ILE A 190 -12.56 4.60 -10.04
CA ILE A 190 -12.04 3.75 -8.98
C ILE A 190 -13.21 3.21 -8.14
#